data_fbb57155ffd055edcf1e2719bd75d82f
#
_entry.id   fbb57155ffd055edcf1e2719bd75d82f
#
_cell.length_a   1.000
_cell.length_b   1.000
_cell.length_c   1.000
_cell.angle_alpha   90.00
_cell.angle_beta   90.00
_cell.angle_gamma   90.00
#
_symmetry.space_group_name_H-M   'P 1'
#
loop_
_entity.id
_entity.type
_entity.pdbx_description
1 polymer ?
#
loop_
_entity_poly.entity_id
_entity_poly.type
_entity_poly.pdbx_seq_one_letter_code
_entity_poly.pdbx_strand_id
1 'polypeptide(L)'
;MLVAAGDSPFFIANRLIEPASNSIISGGKATRVEPKAMQVLVLLASNSGQVVTRQELEDSVWANVVVGPDALTNTIIKLRRALGDEARNARFIETIPKTGYRLIAQVREAED
;
A
#
# COMPACT_ATOMS: atom_id res chain seq x y z
N MET A 1 14.48 -9.48 2.35
CA MET A 1 13.81 -9.27 2.73
C MET A 1 13.38 -8.19 2.63
N LEU A 2 13.01 -7.61 2.73
CA LEU A 2 12.36 -6.88 2.42
C LEU A 2 11.92 -5.88 3.13
N VAL A 3 10.86 -5.45 3.04
CA VAL A 3 10.28 -4.44 3.84
C VAL A 3 10.32 -4.93 5.23
N ALA A 4 11.11 -4.31 6.02
CA ALA A 4 11.20 -4.68 7.39
C ALA A 4 9.90 -4.36 8.05
N ALA A 5 9.64 -5.02 9.09
CA ALA A 5 8.47 -4.77 9.85
C ALA A 5 8.44 -3.33 10.28
N GLY A 6 7.28 -2.83 10.41
CA GLY A 6 7.04 -1.60 11.09
C GLY A 6 7.41 -0.38 10.32
N ASP A 7 8.29 0.42 10.87
CA ASP A 7 8.42 1.80 10.45
C ASP A 7 9.58 2.10 9.53
N SER A 8 10.28 1.08 9.07
CA SER A 8 11.45 1.31 8.22
C SER A 8 11.01 1.85 6.88
N PRO A 9 11.64 2.93 6.42
CA PRO A 9 11.29 3.47 5.10
C PRO A 9 11.74 2.55 3.98
N PHE A 10 11.04 2.66 2.87
CA PHE A 10 11.37 1.87 1.69
C PHE A 10 10.86 2.59 0.45
N PHE A 11 11.33 2.14 -0.71
CA PHE A 11 10.88 2.71 -1.98
C PHE A 11 9.92 1.77 -2.68
N ILE A 12 8.91 2.34 -3.30
CA ILE A 12 8.11 1.66 -4.30
C ILE A 12 8.34 2.45 -5.58
N ALA A 13 9.05 1.85 -6.52
CA ALA A 13 9.53 2.56 -7.71
C ALA A 13 10.31 3.80 -7.24
N ASN A 14 9.90 4.99 -7.65
CA ASN A 14 10.60 6.21 -7.23
C ASN A 14 9.86 6.97 -6.13
N ARG A 15 8.96 6.31 -5.43
CA ARG A 15 8.25 6.90 -4.29
C ARG A 15 8.89 6.43 -3.00
N LEU A 16 9.26 7.36 -2.14
CA LEU A 16 9.75 7.00 -0.81
C LEU A 16 8.57 6.84 0.13
N ILE A 17 8.47 5.70 0.76
CA ILE A 17 7.40 5.40 1.68
C ILE A 17 7.96 5.49 3.09
N GLU A 18 7.31 6.29 3.93
CA GLU A 18 7.71 6.46 5.33
C GLU A 18 6.57 6.06 6.24
N PRO A 19 6.52 4.79 6.64
CA PRO A 19 5.39 4.33 7.45
C PRO A 19 5.27 5.05 8.80
N ALA A 20 6.39 5.41 9.41
CA ALA A 20 6.36 6.06 10.72
C ALA A 20 5.58 7.37 10.68
N SER A 21 5.58 8.07 9.57
CA SER A 21 4.87 9.34 9.42
C SER A 21 3.68 9.24 8.49
N ASN A 22 3.34 8.03 8.03
CA ASN A 22 2.24 7.78 7.11
C ASN A 22 2.35 8.65 5.86
N SER A 23 3.56 8.76 5.32
CA SER A 23 3.84 9.65 4.21
C SER A 23 4.35 8.92 3.00
N ILE A 24 3.98 9.43 1.83
CA ILE A 24 4.48 8.99 0.53
C ILE A 24 5.12 10.20 -0.11
N ILE A 25 6.41 10.10 -0.43
CA ILE A 25 7.18 11.24 -0.92
C ILE A 25 7.58 11.00 -2.37
N SER A 26 7.24 11.94 -3.21
CA SER A 26 7.52 11.87 -4.63
C SER A 26 7.90 13.25 -5.12
N GLY A 27 9.06 13.36 -5.78
CA GLY A 27 9.49 14.63 -6.33
C GLY A 27 9.61 15.75 -5.31
N GLY A 28 10.02 15.38 -4.10
CA GLY A 28 10.17 16.36 -3.02
C GLY A 28 8.89 16.76 -2.33
N LYS A 29 7.76 16.16 -2.72
CA LYS A 29 6.48 16.49 -2.11
C LYS A 29 5.99 15.30 -1.30
N ALA A 30 5.62 15.55 -0.05
CA ALA A 30 5.09 14.52 0.83
C ALA A 30 3.57 14.55 0.84
N THR A 31 2.97 13.39 0.68
CA THR A 31 1.52 13.23 0.77
C THR A 31 1.24 12.33 1.96
N ARG A 32 0.40 12.79 2.87
CA ARG A 32 0.02 11.97 4.00
C ARG A 32 -1.16 11.09 3.66
N VAL A 33 -1.14 9.88 4.19
CA VAL A 33 -2.27 8.97 4.06
C VAL A 33 -2.72 8.55 5.44
N GLU A 34 -3.91 8.00 5.53
CA GLU A 34 -4.40 7.53 6.81
C GLU A 34 -3.62 6.31 7.29
N PRO A 35 -3.53 6.10 8.60
CA PRO A 35 -2.77 4.96 9.12
C PRO A 35 -3.20 3.62 8.55
N LYS A 36 -4.51 3.40 8.38
CA LYS A 36 -4.98 2.14 7.80
C LYS A 36 -4.53 2.00 6.35
N ALA A 37 -4.50 3.11 5.60
CA ALA A 37 -4.00 3.07 4.24
C ALA A 37 -2.52 2.69 4.21
N MET A 38 -1.73 3.25 5.11
CA MET A 38 -0.32 2.90 5.18
C MET A 38 -0.16 1.43 5.55
N GLN A 39 -0.98 0.90 6.44
CA GLN A 39 -0.90 -0.51 6.80
C GLN A 39 -1.19 -1.41 5.60
N VAL A 40 -2.18 -1.05 4.79
CA VAL A 40 -2.47 -1.79 3.57
C VAL A 40 -1.28 -1.75 2.62
N LEU A 41 -0.69 -0.56 2.44
CA LEU A 41 0.44 -0.41 1.52
C LEU A 41 1.64 -1.23 1.98
N VAL A 42 1.94 -1.21 3.27
CA VAL A 42 3.06 -1.98 3.81
C VAL A 42 2.81 -3.48 3.63
N LEU A 43 1.57 -3.92 3.84
CA LEU A 43 1.26 -5.33 3.66
C LEU A 43 1.43 -5.76 2.21
N LEU A 44 0.96 -4.94 1.27
CA LEU A 44 1.15 -5.23 -0.14
C LEU A 44 2.62 -5.26 -0.52
N ALA A 45 3.40 -4.31 0.03
CA ALA A 45 4.83 -4.24 -0.27
C ALA A 45 5.58 -5.42 0.32
N SER A 46 5.16 -5.89 1.49
CA SER A 46 5.78 -7.05 2.12
C SER A 46 5.54 -8.33 1.32
N ASN A 47 4.52 -8.31 0.47
CA ASN A 47 4.20 -9.43 -0.42
C ASN A 47 4.35 -9.00 -1.87
N SER A 48 5.36 -8.20 -2.16
CA SER A 48 5.56 -7.60 -3.47
C SER A 48 5.48 -8.64 -4.57
N GLY A 49 4.68 -8.34 -5.60
CA GLY A 49 4.50 -9.23 -6.74
C GLY A 49 3.52 -10.36 -6.52
N GLN A 50 3.00 -10.51 -5.32
CA GLN A 50 2.07 -11.59 -5.01
C GLN A 50 0.69 -11.04 -4.71
N VAL A 51 -0.32 -11.82 -5.03
CA VAL A 51 -1.69 -11.43 -4.76
C VAL A 51 -1.96 -11.54 -3.27
N VAL A 52 -2.50 -10.47 -2.69
CA VAL A 52 -2.99 -10.49 -1.32
C VAL A 52 -4.50 -10.39 -1.40
N THR A 53 -5.20 -11.32 -0.78
CA THR A 53 -6.64 -11.36 -0.91
C THR A 53 -7.31 -10.25 -0.10
N ARG A 54 -8.52 -9.91 -0.50
CA ARG A 54 -9.29 -8.93 0.27
C ARG A 54 -9.44 -9.36 1.72
N GLN A 55 -9.69 -10.67 1.94
CA GLN A 55 -9.86 -11.18 3.29
C GLN A 55 -8.59 -11.00 4.11
N GLU A 56 -7.44 -11.29 3.52
CA GLU A 56 -6.17 -11.12 4.22
C GLU A 56 -5.94 -9.67 4.60
N LEU A 57 -6.24 -8.76 3.68
CA LEU A 57 -6.06 -7.33 3.97
C LEU A 57 -7.02 -6.87 5.06
N GLU A 58 -8.27 -7.31 4.99
CA GLU A 58 -9.26 -6.91 5.97
C GLU A 58 -8.92 -7.47 7.35
N ASP A 59 -8.52 -8.73 7.41
CA ASP A 59 -8.20 -9.36 8.68
C ASP A 59 -6.97 -8.75 9.33
N SER A 60 -6.00 -8.34 8.53
CA SER A 60 -4.76 -7.78 9.06
C SER A 60 -4.91 -6.33 9.47
N VAL A 61 -5.59 -5.54 8.66
CA VAL A 61 -5.62 -4.09 8.86
C VAL A 61 -6.77 -3.66 9.75
N TRP A 62 -7.90 -4.33 9.63
CA TRP A 62 -9.08 -4.01 10.43
C TRP A 62 -9.44 -5.13 11.40
N ALA A 63 -8.43 -5.79 11.94
CA ALA A 63 -8.64 -6.86 12.91
C ALA A 63 -9.49 -6.36 14.07
N ASN A 64 -10.52 -7.14 14.43
CA ASN A 64 -11.39 -6.84 15.56
C ASN A 64 -12.16 -5.53 15.41
N VAL A 65 -12.28 -5.01 14.19
CA VAL A 65 -13.03 -3.79 13.92
C VAL A 65 -14.09 -4.09 12.89
N VAL A 66 -15.30 -3.68 13.16
CA VAL A 66 -16.38 -3.82 12.20
C VAL A 66 -16.37 -2.60 11.31
N VAL A 67 -16.18 -2.81 10.00
CA VAL A 67 -16.19 -1.72 9.04
C VAL A 67 -17.14 -2.06 7.91
N GLY A 68 -17.53 -1.02 7.17
CA GLY A 68 -18.41 -1.23 6.03
C GLY A 68 -17.72 -1.99 4.92
N PRO A 69 -18.50 -2.51 3.97
CA PRO A 69 -17.92 -3.35 2.91
C PRO A 69 -17.02 -2.59 1.96
N ASP A 70 -17.11 -1.27 1.93
CA ASP A 70 -16.31 -0.47 1.01
C ASP A 70 -15.02 0.06 1.60
N ALA A 71 -14.72 -0.26 2.86
CA ALA A 71 -13.56 0.32 3.53
C ALA A 71 -12.27 0.05 2.79
N LEU A 72 -12.04 -1.21 2.42
CA LEU A 72 -10.83 -1.57 1.70
C LEU A 72 -10.79 -0.93 0.32
N THR A 73 -11.89 -0.98 -0.41
CA THR A 73 -11.96 -0.39 -1.74
C THR A 73 -11.63 1.10 -1.70
N ASN A 74 -12.21 1.82 -0.74
CA ASN A 74 -11.95 3.24 -0.59
C ASN A 74 -10.51 3.51 -0.21
N THR A 75 -9.93 2.65 0.62
CA THR A 75 -8.52 2.77 0.99
C THR A 75 -7.62 2.61 -0.23
N ILE A 76 -7.91 1.65 -1.09
CA ILE A 76 -7.12 1.44 -2.31
C ILE A 76 -7.22 2.67 -3.23
N ILE A 77 -8.42 3.24 -3.34
CA ILE A 77 -8.60 4.45 -4.16
C ILE A 77 -7.71 5.58 -3.64
N LYS A 78 -7.68 5.77 -2.33
CA LYS A 78 -6.85 6.81 -1.73
C LYS A 78 -5.37 6.54 -1.92
N LEU A 79 -4.95 5.29 -1.79
CA LEU A 79 -3.55 4.92 -2.01
C LEU A 79 -3.13 5.19 -3.45
N ARG A 80 -3.98 4.80 -4.41
CA ARG A 80 -3.67 5.06 -5.81
C ARG A 80 -3.50 6.54 -6.06
N ARG A 81 -4.37 7.35 -5.49
CA ARG A 81 -4.26 8.80 -5.66
C ARG A 81 -2.95 9.31 -5.09
N ALA A 82 -2.57 8.85 -3.91
CA ALA A 82 -1.34 9.30 -3.27
C ALA A 82 -0.10 8.84 -4.04
N LEU A 83 -0.17 7.67 -4.67
CA LEU A 83 0.95 7.15 -5.45
C LEU A 83 1.00 7.71 -6.87
N GLY A 84 -0.09 8.32 -7.32
CA GLY A 84 -0.18 8.75 -8.72
C GLY A 84 -0.48 7.59 -9.65
N ASP A 85 -1.21 6.61 -9.15
CA ASP A 85 -1.56 5.41 -9.90
C ASP A 85 -2.96 5.54 -10.49
N GLU A 86 -3.25 4.74 -11.50
CA GLU A 86 -4.56 4.71 -12.15
C GLU A 86 -5.11 3.31 -12.14
N ALA A 87 -6.38 3.18 -11.76
CA ALA A 87 -7.00 1.85 -11.67
C ALA A 87 -7.01 1.12 -13.00
N ARG A 88 -7.27 1.86 -14.08
CA ARG A 88 -7.38 1.22 -15.40
C ARG A 88 -6.06 0.86 -16.03
N ASN A 89 -5.02 1.55 -15.64
CA ASN A 89 -3.69 1.33 -16.20
C ASN A 89 -2.72 1.32 -15.04
N ALA A 90 -2.89 0.34 -14.18
CA ALA A 90 -2.17 0.30 -12.92
C ALA A 90 -0.69 0.11 -13.14
N ARG A 91 0.10 0.93 -12.45
CA ARG A 91 1.55 0.80 -12.42
C ARG A 91 2.07 0.47 -11.04
N PHE A 92 1.24 0.62 -10.03
CA PHE A 92 1.61 0.34 -8.64
C PHE A 92 0.73 -0.75 -8.04
N ILE A 93 -0.57 -0.55 -7.98
CA ILE A 93 -1.49 -1.50 -7.35
C ILE A 93 -2.45 -2.02 -8.39
N GLU A 94 -2.37 -3.30 -8.67
CA GLU A 94 -3.23 -3.97 -9.62
C GLU A 94 -4.40 -4.60 -8.89
N THR A 95 -5.59 -4.46 -9.44
CA THR A 95 -6.78 -5.14 -8.93
C THR A 95 -6.86 -6.51 -9.57
N ILE A 96 -6.98 -7.54 -8.74
CA ILE A 96 -7.24 -8.90 -9.23
C ILE A 96 -8.72 -9.15 -8.98
N PRO A 97 -9.54 -9.15 -10.04
CA PRO A 97 -10.99 -9.19 -9.85
C PRO A 97 -11.44 -10.37 -9.00
N LYS A 98 -12.35 -10.06 -8.08
CA LYS A 98 -12.97 -11.04 -7.19
C LYS A 98 -11.98 -11.71 -6.23
N THR A 99 -10.75 -11.25 -6.19
CA THR A 99 -9.71 -11.89 -5.37
C THR A 99 -9.05 -10.92 -4.42
N GLY A 100 -8.42 -9.87 -4.95
CA GLY A 100 -7.68 -8.95 -4.09
C GLY A 100 -6.85 -7.99 -4.89
N TYR A 101 -5.64 -7.74 -4.40
CA TYR A 101 -4.73 -6.74 -4.99
C TYR A 101 -3.31 -7.27 -5.01
N ARG A 102 -2.51 -6.66 -5.87
CA ARG A 102 -1.10 -7.03 -6.00
C ARG A 102 -0.28 -5.78 -6.25
N LEU A 103 0.82 -5.63 -5.53
CA LEU A 103 1.73 -4.55 -5.81
C LEU A 103 2.66 -4.99 -6.93
N ILE A 104 2.61 -4.29 -8.05
CA ILE A 104 3.39 -4.68 -9.23
C ILE A 104 4.62 -3.80 -9.42
N ALA A 105 4.70 -2.65 -8.75
CA ALA A 105 5.87 -1.80 -8.84
C ALA A 105 6.98 -2.37 -7.98
N GLN A 106 8.21 -2.10 -8.38
CA GLN A 106 9.38 -2.64 -7.69
C GLN A 106 9.53 -2.02 -6.30
N VAL A 107 9.80 -2.88 -5.32
CA VAL A 107 10.05 -2.47 -3.94
C VAL A 107 11.52 -2.64 -3.64
N ARG A 108 12.11 -1.66 -2.99
CA ARG A 108 13.48 -1.78 -2.51
C ARG A 108 13.65 -1.02 -1.21
N GLU A 109 14.58 -1.46 -0.41
CA GLU A 109 14.80 -0.82 0.88
C GLU A 109 15.48 0.53 0.69
N ALA A 110 15.14 1.47 1.56
CA ALA A 110 15.84 2.74 1.58
C ALA A 110 17.14 2.55 2.32
N GLU A 111 18.21 3.03 1.72
CA GLU A 111 19.53 2.91 2.35
C GLU A 111 19.89 4.17 3.08
N ASP A 112 20.70 4.00 4.10
CA ASP A 112 21.12 5.14 4.88
C ASP A 112 22.07 6.04 4.17
#